data_d29ea3c548bc1f127fca322831349993
#
_entry.id   d29ea3c548bc1f127fca322831349993
#
_cell.length_a   1.000
_cell.length_b   1.000
_cell.length_c   1.000
_cell.angle_alpha   90.00
_cell.angle_beta   90.00
_cell.angle_gamma   90.00
#
_symmetry.space_group_name_H-M   'P 1'
#
loop_
_entity.id
_entity.type
_entity.pdbx_description
1 polymer ?
#
loop_
_entity_poly.entity_id
_entity_poly.type
_entity_poly.pdbx_seq_one_letter_code
_entity_poly.pdbx_strand_id
1 'polypeptide(L)'
;MPEGLAEMPPGPELSALLATLDPTRLHAVGLIELLAARNRQICYEQAQLLKAVRELAFSSRSVYQGEPVRDLTKDPFADTEIAFALTWTDYAAQAAVAVALSTIDRTPKVLEAMQAGLLDLPKAKIIATELDDATDEHARLVVAGLLPEVQWCTTAQLRDKVRRLLLRLDPDAVRKRHKKALESRWVQHTEYSNGTAAVAGIYLPKDKAAAAYDHVNSIAKATKAAGGDDREIDQIRADVFADLLAGVDPTLAGAVIPAARKGVVNLHIGLTTLAGLDEYPGEIEGFGPVIAGIARDTAAQMAETARWRFTVTDDNGETVAEVEQRGRSVGAIRGSADRRRSAP
;
A
#
# COMPACT_ATOMS: atom_id res chain seq x y z
N MET A 1 -29.19 -11.83 -26.57
CA MET A 1 -27.74 -12.14 -26.63
C MET A 1 -27.47 -12.98 -27.89
N PRO A 2 -26.33 -12.80 -28.57
CA PRO A 2 -25.92 -13.72 -29.66
C PRO A 2 -25.76 -15.12 -29.11
N GLU A 3 -26.25 -16.12 -29.88
CA GLU A 3 -26.04 -17.53 -29.53
C GLU A 3 -24.54 -17.84 -29.48
N GLY A 4 -24.11 -18.63 -28.51
CA GLY A 4 -22.71 -19.06 -28.35
C GLY A 4 -21.73 -18.03 -27.74
N LEU A 5 -22.18 -16.84 -27.32
CA LEU A 5 -21.28 -15.87 -26.69
C LEU A 5 -20.57 -16.43 -25.45
N ALA A 6 -21.26 -17.23 -24.65
CA ALA A 6 -20.68 -17.82 -23.42
C ALA A 6 -19.52 -18.79 -23.73
N GLU A 7 -19.52 -19.44 -24.88
CA GLU A 7 -18.57 -20.48 -25.29
C GLU A 7 -17.52 -19.98 -26.27
N MET A 8 -17.71 -18.77 -26.84
CA MET A 8 -16.81 -18.19 -27.82
C MET A 8 -15.41 -17.92 -27.17
N PRO A 9 -14.33 -18.48 -27.76
CA PRO A 9 -12.99 -18.26 -27.27
C PRO A 9 -12.59 -16.77 -27.41
N PRO A 10 -11.74 -16.24 -26.51
CA PRO A 10 -11.26 -14.88 -26.67
C PRO A 10 -10.33 -14.74 -27.87
N GLY A 11 -10.37 -13.58 -28.52
CA GLY A 11 -9.60 -13.27 -29.70
C GLY A 11 -10.28 -12.25 -30.59
N PRO A 12 -9.82 -12.07 -31.86
CA PRO A 12 -10.34 -11.04 -32.76
C PRO A 12 -11.85 -11.18 -33.05
N GLU A 13 -12.36 -12.38 -33.16
CA GLU A 13 -13.79 -12.63 -33.43
C GLU A 13 -14.66 -12.23 -32.26
N LEU A 14 -14.30 -12.63 -31.02
CA LEU A 14 -15.00 -12.20 -29.83
C LEU A 14 -14.93 -10.68 -29.67
N SER A 15 -13.75 -10.08 -29.89
CA SER A 15 -13.57 -8.63 -29.82
C SER A 15 -14.51 -7.88 -30.78
N ALA A 16 -14.58 -8.32 -32.04
CA ALA A 16 -15.47 -7.75 -33.04
C ALA A 16 -16.95 -7.87 -32.65
N LEU A 17 -17.37 -9.02 -32.15
CA LEU A 17 -18.74 -9.24 -31.69
C LEU A 17 -19.09 -8.36 -30.52
N LEU A 18 -18.21 -8.30 -29.51
CA LEU A 18 -18.37 -7.47 -28.30
C LEU A 18 -18.48 -5.98 -28.63
N ALA A 19 -17.83 -5.50 -29.71
CA ALA A 19 -17.91 -4.11 -30.14
C ALA A 19 -19.31 -3.72 -30.65
N THR A 20 -20.13 -4.69 -31.10
CA THR A 20 -21.49 -4.45 -31.59
C THR A 20 -22.55 -4.45 -30.50
N LEU A 21 -22.21 -4.87 -29.26
CA LEU A 21 -23.19 -5.03 -28.19
C LEU A 21 -23.34 -3.75 -27.38
N ASP A 22 -24.57 -3.25 -27.30
CA ASP A 22 -24.93 -2.12 -26.45
C ASP A 22 -25.43 -2.62 -25.08
N PRO A 23 -24.67 -2.36 -23.98
CA PRO A 23 -25.06 -2.81 -22.64
C PRO A 23 -26.40 -2.27 -22.17
N THR A 24 -26.82 -1.09 -22.66
CA THR A 24 -28.06 -0.45 -22.22
C THR A 24 -29.32 -1.17 -22.72
N ARG A 25 -29.17 -2.04 -23.72
CA ARG A 25 -30.26 -2.84 -24.33
C ARG A 25 -30.37 -4.26 -23.76
N LEU A 26 -29.53 -4.60 -22.77
CA LEU A 26 -29.50 -5.96 -22.22
C LEU A 26 -30.18 -6.00 -20.84
N HIS A 27 -30.89 -7.11 -20.60
CA HIS A 27 -31.40 -7.43 -19.27
C HIS A 27 -30.30 -8.05 -18.39
N ALA A 28 -30.56 -8.23 -17.08
CA ALA A 28 -29.55 -8.61 -16.08
C ALA A 28 -28.76 -9.89 -16.46
N VAL A 29 -29.39 -10.94 -16.96
CA VAL A 29 -28.70 -12.19 -17.38
C VAL A 29 -27.77 -11.90 -18.55
N GLY A 30 -28.23 -11.17 -19.56
CA GLY A 30 -27.39 -10.77 -20.70
C GLY A 30 -26.21 -9.90 -20.30
N LEU A 31 -26.36 -9.04 -19.30
CA LEU A 31 -25.25 -8.25 -18.76
C LEU A 31 -24.20 -9.12 -18.05
N ILE A 32 -24.61 -10.15 -17.31
CA ILE A 32 -23.69 -11.11 -16.69
C ILE A 32 -22.88 -11.87 -17.76
N GLU A 33 -23.53 -12.33 -18.81
CA GLU A 33 -22.87 -13.02 -19.96
C GLU A 33 -21.90 -12.05 -20.67
N LEU A 34 -22.32 -10.81 -20.91
CA LEU A 34 -21.46 -9.77 -21.50
C LEU A 34 -20.23 -9.51 -20.63
N LEU A 35 -20.40 -9.35 -19.31
CA LEU A 35 -19.29 -9.15 -18.37
C LEU A 35 -18.31 -10.32 -18.42
N ALA A 36 -18.79 -11.57 -18.41
CA ALA A 36 -17.95 -12.75 -18.49
C ALA A 36 -17.17 -12.81 -19.82
N ALA A 37 -17.83 -12.50 -20.94
CA ALA A 37 -17.19 -12.48 -22.27
C ALA A 37 -16.15 -11.35 -22.38
N ARG A 38 -16.47 -10.15 -21.88
CA ARG A 38 -15.50 -9.01 -21.80
C ARG A 38 -14.29 -9.38 -20.97
N ASN A 39 -14.50 -10.01 -19.80
CA ASN A 39 -13.39 -10.43 -18.95
C ASN A 39 -12.48 -11.45 -19.65
N ARG A 40 -13.03 -12.44 -20.36
CA ARG A 40 -12.22 -13.39 -21.16
C ARG A 40 -11.39 -12.68 -22.22
N GLN A 41 -11.98 -11.70 -22.94
CA GLN A 41 -11.25 -10.92 -23.93
C GLN A 41 -10.14 -10.05 -23.27
N ILE A 42 -10.40 -9.44 -22.13
CA ILE A 42 -9.39 -8.68 -21.38
C ILE A 42 -8.21 -9.59 -20.98
N CYS A 43 -8.47 -10.81 -20.50
CA CYS A 43 -7.41 -11.76 -20.17
C CYS A 43 -6.52 -12.07 -21.40
N TYR A 44 -7.14 -12.27 -22.53
CA TYR A 44 -6.44 -12.51 -23.80
C TYR A 44 -5.56 -11.33 -24.21
N GLU A 45 -6.11 -10.11 -24.20
CA GLU A 45 -5.37 -8.89 -24.55
C GLU A 45 -4.22 -8.62 -23.58
N GLN A 46 -4.42 -8.89 -22.30
CA GLN A 46 -3.35 -8.81 -21.30
C GLN A 46 -2.23 -9.82 -21.59
N ALA A 47 -2.56 -11.02 -22.06
CA ALA A 47 -1.56 -12.00 -22.48
C ALA A 47 -0.78 -11.53 -23.71
N GLN A 48 -1.44 -10.89 -24.71
CA GLN A 48 -0.77 -10.31 -25.87
C GLN A 48 0.16 -9.15 -25.46
N LEU A 49 -0.28 -8.30 -24.52
CA LEU A 49 0.56 -7.23 -23.97
C LEU A 49 1.81 -7.79 -23.31
N LEU A 50 1.70 -8.84 -22.47
CA LEU A 50 2.88 -9.47 -21.85
C LEU A 50 3.83 -10.05 -22.90
N LYS A 51 3.33 -10.63 -24.00
CA LYS A 51 4.19 -11.07 -25.11
C LYS A 51 4.96 -9.89 -25.72
N ALA A 52 4.29 -8.77 -26.00
CA ALA A 52 4.93 -7.59 -26.54
C ALA A 52 5.98 -7.01 -25.58
N VAL A 53 5.69 -6.97 -24.29
CA VAL A 53 6.64 -6.56 -23.24
C VAL A 53 7.87 -7.46 -23.21
N ARG A 54 7.68 -8.78 -23.28
CA ARG A 54 8.78 -9.75 -23.33
C ARG A 54 9.61 -9.58 -24.57
N GLU A 55 8.98 -9.44 -25.74
CA GLU A 55 9.68 -9.24 -27.00
C GLU A 55 10.52 -7.95 -27.01
N LEU A 56 9.97 -6.85 -26.49
CA LEU A 56 10.70 -5.59 -26.36
C LEU A 56 11.90 -5.74 -25.43
N ALA A 57 11.74 -6.46 -24.31
CA ALA A 57 12.81 -6.65 -23.34
C ALA A 57 14.06 -7.37 -23.91
N PHE A 58 13.93 -8.12 -25.02
CA PHE A 58 15.02 -8.81 -25.70
C PHE A 58 15.22 -8.33 -27.14
N SER A 59 14.59 -7.24 -27.52
CA SER A 59 14.72 -6.68 -28.86
C SER A 59 16.03 -5.93 -29.00
N SER A 60 16.85 -6.33 -29.98
CA SER A 60 17.97 -5.52 -30.43
C SER A 60 17.49 -4.39 -31.35
N ARG A 61 18.17 -3.26 -31.29
CA ARG A 61 17.97 -2.18 -32.28
C ARG A 61 18.52 -2.52 -33.65
N SER A 62 19.23 -3.66 -33.80
CA SER A 62 19.80 -4.15 -35.02
C SER A 62 18.81 -4.94 -35.84
N VAL A 63 18.93 -4.84 -37.17
CA VAL A 63 18.16 -5.64 -38.12
C VAL A 63 19.16 -6.44 -38.95
N TYR A 64 18.93 -7.76 -39.03
CA TYR A 64 19.76 -8.62 -39.88
C TYR A 64 18.88 -9.20 -40.99
N GLN A 65 19.28 -8.96 -42.24
CA GLN A 65 18.55 -9.38 -43.46
C GLN A 65 17.04 -8.99 -43.46
N GLY A 66 16.69 -7.84 -42.87
CA GLY A 66 15.29 -7.38 -42.78
C GLY A 66 14.52 -7.93 -41.60
N GLU A 67 15.06 -8.88 -40.82
CA GLU A 67 14.40 -9.45 -39.65
C GLU A 67 14.94 -8.82 -38.35
N PRO A 68 14.07 -8.61 -37.35
CA PRO A 68 14.47 -8.08 -36.07
C PRO A 68 15.38 -9.07 -35.32
N VAL A 69 16.50 -8.57 -34.82
CA VAL A 69 17.42 -9.37 -33.99
C VAL A 69 16.93 -9.42 -32.56
N ARG A 70 17.09 -10.57 -31.90
CA ARG A 70 16.85 -10.75 -30.48
C ARG A 70 18.14 -10.96 -29.73
N ASP A 71 18.32 -10.21 -28.65
CA ASP A 71 19.47 -10.34 -27.77
C ASP A 71 19.30 -11.53 -26.82
N LEU A 72 20.43 -12.13 -26.40
CA LEU A 72 20.41 -13.24 -25.42
C LEU A 72 20.16 -12.75 -24.00
N THR A 73 20.38 -11.47 -23.75
CA THR A 73 20.20 -10.82 -22.46
C THR A 73 19.15 -9.72 -22.56
N LYS A 74 18.44 -9.50 -21.47
CA LYS A 74 17.49 -8.38 -21.37
C LYS A 74 18.21 -7.05 -21.62
N ASP A 75 17.63 -6.20 -22.46
CA ASP A 75 18.07 -4.82 -22.62
C ASP A 75 17.90 -4.06 -21.28
N PRO A 76 18.99 -3.45 -20.76
CA PRO A 76 18.92 -2.69 -19.50
C PRO A 76 17.97 -1.48 -19.54
N PHE A 77 17.65 -0.97 -20.72
CA PHE A 77 16.74 0.17 -20.92
C PHE A 77 15.30 -0.21 -21.22
N ALA A 78 15.00 -1.50 -21.39
CA ALA A 78 13.65 -1.97 -21.74
C ALA A 78 12.57 -1.48 -20.79
N ASP A 79 12.84 -1.47 -19.48
CA ASP A 79 11.88 -1.00 -18.47
C ASP A 79 11.53 0.49 -18.68
N THR A 80 12.53 1.31 -18.97
CA THR A 80 12.35 2.75 -19.24
C THR A 80 11.60 2.99 -20.56
N GLU A 81 11.90 2.22 -21.60
CA GLU A 81 11.19 2.30 -22.87
C GLU A 81 9.72 1.92 -22.73
N ILE A 82 9.40 0.85 -21.97
CA ILE A 82 8.05 0.44 -21.66
C ILE A 82 7.33 1.51 -20.84
N ALA A 83 7.99 2.05 -19.81
CA ALA A 83 7.44 3.11 -18.97
C ALA A 83 7.06 4.34 -19.81
N PHE A 84 7.92 4.74 -20.72
CA PHE A 84 7.67 5.85 -21.63
C PHE A 84 6.53 5.56 -22.61
N ALA A 85 6.55 4.40 -23.27
CA ALA A 85 5.55 4.04 -24.28
C ALA A 85 4.13 3.91 -23.71
N LEU A 86 4.01 3.42 -22.45
CA LEU A 86 2.72 3.18 -21.78
C LEU A 86 2.36 4.25 -20.76
N THR A 87 3.19 5.28 -20.58
CA THR A 87 3.02 6.32 -19.57
C THR A 87 2.90 5.71 -18.16
N TRP A 88 3.72 4.71 -17.88
CA TRP A 88 3.79 4.02 -16.59
C TRP A 88 4.96 4.53 -15.75
N THR A 89 4.92 4.24 -14.45
CA THR A 89 6.10 4.41 -13.59
C THR A 89 7.14 3.33 -13.91
N ASP A 90 8.42 3.60 -13.67
CA ASP A 90 9.50 2.61 -13.82
C ASP A 90 9.22 1.34 -13.02
N TYR A 91 8.70 1.48 -11.81
CA TYR A 91 8.29 0.35 -10.98
C TYR A 91 7.21 -0.52 -11.64
N ALA A 92 6.20 0.11 -12.27
CA ALA A 92 5.13 -0.62 -12.95
C ALA A 92 5.65 -1.34 -14.20
N ALA A 93 6.57 -0.73 -14.95
CA ALA A 93 7.22 -1.32 -16.12
C ALA A 93 8.11 -2.51 -15.72
N GLN A 94 8.96 -2.36 -14.70
CA GLN A 94 9.76 -3.45 -14.14
C GLN A 94 8.91 -4.63 -13.69
N ALA A 95 7.81 -4.35 -12.97
CA ALA A 95 6.88 -5.39 -12.54
C ALA A 95 6.22 -6.11 -13.72
N ALA A 96 5.88 -5.39 -14.80
CA ALA A 96 5.31 -6.00 -16.01
C ALA A 96 6.33 -6.90 -16.74
N VAL A 97 7.58 -6.47 -16.85
CA VAL A 97 8.66 -7.30 -17.41
C VAL A 97 8.87 -8.56 -16.57
N ALA A 98 8.94 -8.44 -15.24
CA ALA A 98 9.09 -9.58 -14.35
C ALA A 98 7.94 -10.60 -14.51
N VAL A 99 6.70 -10.12 -14.61
CA VAL A 99 5.53 -10.98 -14.86
C VAL A 99 5.60 -11.62 -16.25
N ALA A 100 5.99 -10.87 -17.29
CA ALA A 100 6.13 -11.39 -18.65
C ALA A 100 7.15 -12.53 -18.71
N LEU A 101 8.33 -12.33 -18.13
CA LEU A 101 9.38 -13.36 -18.07
C LEU A 101 8.93 -14.59 -17.28
N SER A 102 8.30 -14.37 -16.13
CA SER A 102 7.78 -15.49 -15.31
C SER A 102 6.72 -16.29 -16.05
N THR A 103 5.76 -15.64 -16.75
CA THR A 103 4.65 -16.31 -17.39
C THR A 103 5.01 -16.94 -18.73
N ILE A 104 5.96 -16.35 -19.47
CA ILE A 104 6.33 -16.83 -20.82
C ILE A 104 7.47 -17.84 -20.75
N ASP A 105 8.56 -17.48 -20.08
CA ASP A 105 9.77 -18.29 -20.12
C ASP A 105 9.76 -19.39 -19.05
N ARG A 106 9.18 -19.11 -17.88
CA ARG A 106 9.24 -20.02 -16.74
C ARG A 106 8.00 -20.89 -16.55
N THR A 107 6.80 -20.28 -16.69
CA THR A 107 5.51 -20.96 -16.48
C THR A 107 4.55 -20.75 -17.66
N PRO A 108 4.87 -21.24 -18.87
CA PRO A 108 4.11 -20.95 -20.11
C PRO A 108 2.63 -21.33 -20.02
N LYS A 109 2.26 -22.32 -19.21
CA LYS A 109 0.86 -22.68 -18.97
C LYS A 109 0.03 -21.57 -18.32
N VAL A 110 0.64 -20.63 -17.61
CA VAL A 110 -0.04 -19.44 -17.09
C VAL A 110 -0.43 -18.51 -18.24
N LEU A 111 0.48 -18.29 -19.18
CA LEU A 111 0.18 -17.52 -20.40
C LEU A 111 -0.92 -18.18 -21.24
N GLU A 112 -0.86 -19.50 -21.43
CA GLU A 112 -1.91 -20.27 -22.14
C GLU A 112 -3.27 -20.09 -21.47
N ALA A 113 -3.33 -20.16 -20.13
CA ALA A 113 -4.57 -19.92 -19.38
C ALA A 113 -5.09 -18.49 -19.53
N MET A 114 -4.20 -17.49 -19.57
CA MET A 114 -4.58 -16.10 -19.87
C MET A 114 -5.13 -15.98 -21.30
N GLN A 115 -4.48 -16.60 -22.28
CA GLN A 115 -4.93 -16.60 -23.66
C GLN A 115 -6.28 -17.33 -23.86
N ALA A 116 -6.57 -18.33 -23.05
CA ALA A 116 -7.85 -18.99 -23.00
C ALA A 116 -8.94 -18.21 -22.24
N GLY A 117 -8.60 -17.05 -21.65
CA GLY A 117 -9.54 -16.23 -20.88
C GLY A 117 -9.87 -16.78 -19.48
N LEU A 118 -9.09 -17.73 -18.97
CA LEU A 118 -9.30 -18.39 -17.68
C LEU A 118 -8.60 -17.73 -16.51
N LEU A 119 -7.61 -16.87 -16.81
CA LEU A 119 -6.74 -16.25 -15.82
C LEU A 119 -6.42 -14.80 -16.20
N ASP A 120 -6.69 -13.86 -15.29
CA ASP A 120 -6.43 -12.44 -15.45
C ASP A 120 -5.02 -12.03 -15.01
N LEU A 121 -4.59 -10.84 -15.38
CA LEU A 121 -3.27 -10.29 -15.00
C LEU A 121 -3.04 -10.19 -13.48
N PRO A 122 -4.02 -9.79 -12.63
CA PRO A 122 -3.86 -9.84 -11.18
C PRO A 122 -3.50 -11.23 -10.64
N LYS A 123 -4.14 -12.28 -11.15
CA LYS A 123 -3.82 -13.67 -10.78
C LYS A 123 -2.45 -14.11 -11.30
N ALA A 124 -2.09 -13.73 -12.55
CA ALA A 124 -0.76 -14.00 -13.11
C ALA A 124 0.34 -13.34 -12.26
N LYS A 125 0.15 -12.08 -11.84
CA LYS A 125 1.08 -11.37 -10.93
C LYS A 125 1.26 -12.10 -9.60
N ILE A 126 0.17 -12.63 -9.02
CA ILE A 126 0.26 -13.42 -7.77
C ILE A 126 1.10 -14.68 -7.98
N ILE A 127 0.83 -15.43 -9.06
CA ILE A 127 1.58 -16.64 -9.37
C ILE A 127 3.06 -16.31 -9.57
N ALA A 128 3.39 -15.29 -10.38
CA ALA A 128 4.76 -14.85 -10.61
C ALA A 128 5.48 -14.47 -9.31
N THR A 129 4.84 -13.64 -8.46
CA THR A 129 5.43 -13.17 -7.19
C THR A 129 5.60 -14.29 -6.17
N GLU A 130 4.60 -15.15 -6.00
CA GLU A 130 4.69 -16.23 -5.00
C GLU A 130 5.66 -17.34 -5.43
N LEU A 131 5.93 -17.48 -6.73
CA LEU A 131 6.88 -18.46 -7.26
C LEU A 131 8.29 -17.91 -7.52
N ASP A 132 8.56 -16.63 -7.25
CA ASP A 132 9.81 -15.96 -7.61
C ASP A 132 11.07 -16.70 -7.11
N ASP A 133 11.09 -17.13 -5.86
CA ASP A 133 12.21 -17.86 -5.27
C ASP A 133 12.14 -19.40 -5.46
N ALA A 134 11.10 -19.94 -6.12
CA ALA A 134 11.00 -21.37 -6.38
C ALA A 134 11.89 -21.76 -7.57
N THR A 135 12.30 -23.02 -7.66
CA THR A 135 12.94 -23.54 -8.88
C THR A 135 11.94 -23.60 -10.02
N ASP A 136 12.40 -23.58 -11.28
CA ASP A 136 11.54 -23.67 -12.46
C ASP A 136 10.69 -24.95 -12.47
N GLU A 137 11.27 -26.06 -12.01
CA GLU A 137 10.57 -27.34 -11.87
C GLU A 137 9.43 -27.23 -10.85
N HIS A 138 9.70 -26.73 -9.64
CA HIS A 138 8.67 -26.53 -8.62
C HIS A 138 7.62 -25.53 -9.06
N ALA A 139 8.00 -24.45 -9.75
CA ALA A 139 7.07 -23.48 -10.29
C ALA A 139 6.08 -24.13 -11.30
N ARG A 140 6.58 -24.97 -12.21
CA ARG A 140 5.74 -25.69 -13.18
C ARG A 140 4.81 -26.70 -12.51
N LEU A 141 5.29 -27.43 -11.49
CA LEU A 141 4.46 -28.37 -10.72
C LEU A 141 3.35 -27.65 -9.95
N VAL A 142 3.65 -26.52 -9.31
CA VAL A 142 2.63 -25.71 -8.64
C VAL A 142 1.58 -25.23 -9.63
N VAL A 143 2.01 -24.66 -10.76
CA VAL A 143 1.09 -24.18 -11.80
C VAL A 143 0.22 -25.31 -12.33
N ALA A 144 0.77 -26.50 -12.60
CA ALA A 144 -0.01 -27.65 -13.03
C ALA A 144 -1.12 -28.03 -12.03
N GLY A 145 -0.83 -27.94 -10.73
CA GLY A 145 -1.81 -28.19 -9.67
C GLY A 145 -2.87 -27.09 -9.49
N LEU A 146 -2.60 -25.86 -9.96
CA LEU A 146 -3.50 -24.72 -9.82
C LEU A 146 -4.49 -24.60 -10.98
N LEU A 147 -4.05 -24.90 -12.20
CA LEU A 147 -4.80 -24.62 -13.44
C LEU A 147 -6.23 -25.14 -13.46
N PRO A 148 -6.54 -26.36 -12.96
CA PRO A 148 -7.90 -26.88 -13.00
C PRO A 148 -8.93 -26.02 -12.27
N GLU A 149 -8.49 -25.24 -11.27
CA GLU A 149 -9.39 -24.48 -10.40
C GLU A 149 -9.15 -22.96 -10.45
N VAL A 150 -8.15 -22.49 -11.20
CA VAL A 150 -7.68 -21.10 -11.16
C VAL A 150 -8.76 -20.09 -11.52
N GLN A 151 -9.66 -20.44 -12.46
CA GLN A 151 -10.75 -19.58 -12.90
C GLN A 151 -11.77 -19.30 -11.78
N TRP A 152 -11.94 -20.24 -10.84
CA TRP A 152 -12.91 -20.13 -9.74
C TRP A 152 -12.31 -19.53 -8.46
N CYS A 153 -11.01 -19.26 -8.43
CA CYS A 153 -10.34 -18.68 -7.26
C CYS A 153 -10.39 -17.16 -7.29
N THR A 154 -10.70 -16.56 -6.16
CA THR A 154 -10.34 -15.17 -5.91
C THR A 154 -8.82 -15.03 -5.79
N THR A 155 -8.30 -13.81 -5.87
CA THR A 155 -6.86 -13.52 -5.71
C THR A 155 -6.32 -13.98 -4.35
N ALA A 156 -7.09 -13.82 -3.28
CA ALA A 156 -6.72 -14.28 -1.94
C ALA A 156 -6.66 -15.82 -1.87
N GLN A 157 -7.68 -16.51 -2.37
CA GLN A 157 -7.72 -17.98 -2.42
C GLN A 157 -6.59 -18.55 -3.27
N LEU A 158 -6.28 -17.91 -4.41
CA LEU A 158 -5.18 -18.32 -5.26
C LEU A 158 -3.85 -18.22 -4.54
N ARG A 159 -3.58 -17.08 -3.87
CA ARG A 159 -2.35 -16.89 -3.07
C ARG A 159 -2.19 -17.97 -2.03
N ASP A 160 -3.24 -18.29 -1.28
CA ASP A 160 -3.19 -19.35 -0.27
C ASP A 160 -2.94 -20.74 -0.87
N LYS A 161 -3.55 -21.05 -2.04
CA LYS A 161 -3.30 -22.32 -2.75
C LYS A 161 -1.85 -22.43 -3.22
N VAL A 162 -1.30 -21.38 -3.86
CA VAL A 162 0.11 -21.34 -4.28
C VAL A 162 1.03 -21.62 -3.10
N ARG A 163 0.83 -20.92 -1.98
CA ARG A 163 1.65 -21.09 -0.75
C ARG A 163 1.55 -22.49 -0.19
N ARG A 164 0.36 -23.07 -0.14
CA ARG A 164 0.19 -24.46 0.35
C ARG A 164 0.87 -25.49 -0.54
N LEU A 165 0.81 -25.30 -1.87
CA LEU A 165 1.51 -26.20 -2.81
C LEU A 165 3.02 -26.07 -2.68
N LEU A 166 3.55 -24.84 -2.60
CA LEU A 166 4.97 -24.61 -2.36
C LEU A 166 5.47 -25.22 -1.05
N LEU A 167 4.71 -25.06 0.04
CA LEU A 167 5.07 -25.66 1.35
C LEU A 167 5.18 -27.19 1.28
N ARG A 168 4.41 -27.84 0.40
CA ARG A 168 4.45 -29.29 0.20
C ARG A 168 5.62 -29.75 -0.67
N LEU A 169 5.94 -28.94 -1.70
CA LEU A 169 6.96 -29.29 -2.69
C LEU A 169 8.37 -28.88 -2.26
N ASP A 170 8.51 -27.72 -1.63
CA ASP A 170 9.79 -27.14 -1.28
C ASP A 170 9.72 -26.38 0.07
N PRO A 171 9.63 -27.12 1.19
CA PRO A 171 9.60 -26.49 2.53
C PRO A 171 10.88 -25.71 2.85
N ASP A 172 12.02 -26.06 2.27
CA ASP A 172 13.29 -25.40 2.54
C ASP A 172 13.41 -24.05 1.83
N ALA A 173 12.92 -23.92 0.60
CA ALA A 173 12.81 -22.63 -0.06
C ALA A 173 11.89 -21.67 0.71
N VAL A 174 10.76 -22.18 1.23
CA VAL A 174 9.84 -21.38 2.05
C VAL A 174 10.51 -20.93 3.35
N ARG A 175 11.29 -21.79 4.02
CA ARG A 175 12.06 -21.43 5.22
C ARG A 175 13.09 -20.34 4.92
N LYS A 176 13.83 -20.48 3.81
CA LYS A 176 14.82 -19.49 3.38
C LYS A 176 14.19 -18.13 3.10
N ARG A 177 13.05 -18.11 2.40
CA ARG A 177 12.28 -16.88 2.14
C ARG A 177 11.79 -16.26 3.45
N HIS A 178 11.23 -17.05 4.35
CA HIS A 178 10.78 -16.58 5.66
C HIS A 178 11.91 -15.94 6.46
N LYS A 179 13.10 -16.60 6.51
CA LYS A 179 14.27 -16.05 7.17
C LYS A 179 14.69 -14.70 6.58
N LYS A 180 14.79 -14.61 5.24
CA LYS A 180 15.11 -13.37 4.54
C LYS A 180 14.11 -12.25 4.83
N ALA A 181 12.80 -12.57 4.84
CA ALA A 181 11.76 -11.60 5.18
C ALA A 181 11.90 -11.10 6.62
N LEU A 182 12.20 -12.00 7.57
CA LEU A 182 12.44 -11.61 8.96
C LEU A 182 13.69 -10.73 9.14
N GLU A 183 14.72 -10.92 8.32
CA GLU A 183 15.92 -10.08 8.33
C GLU A 183 15.62 -8.66 7.81
N SER A 184 14.63 -8.54 6.92
CA SER A 184 14.19 -7.27 6.30
C SER A 184 13.02 -6.60 7.04
N ARG A 185 12.70 -7.01 8.26
CA ARG A 185 11.59 -6.41 9.03
C ARG A 185 11.89 -4.96 9.40
N TRP A 186 10.88 -4.11 9.30
CA TRP A 186 10.98 -2.70 9.61
C TRP A 186 9.64 -2.12 10.06
N VAL A 187 9.65 -0.89 10.54
CA VAL A 187 8.43 -0.14 10.83
C VAL A 187 8.20 0.87 9.72
N GLN A 188 7.04 0.78 9.10
CA GLN A 188 6.59 1.72 8.07
C GLN A 188 5.78 2.83 8.70
N HIS A 189 6.05 4.04 8.27
CA HIS A 189 5.24 5.22 8.50
C HIS A 189 4.80 5.77 7.14
N THR A 190 3.54 6.17 7.02
CA THR A 190 2.96 6.69 5.78
C THR A 190 2.01 7.84 6.10
N GLU A 191 2.17 8.95 5.43
CA GLU A 191 1.28 10.12 5.52
C GLU A 191 0.22 10.07 4.42
N TYR A 192 -0.98 10.56 4.73
CA TYR A 192 -2.08 10.70 3.77
C TYR A 192 -2.42 12.17 3.55
N SER A 193 -2.87 12.50 2.34
CA SER A 193 -3.22 13.85 1.94
C SER A 193 -4.40 14.48 2.73
N ASN A 194 -5.14 13.67 3.47
CA ASN A 194 -6.25 14.11 4.34
C ASN A 194 -5.79 14.51 5.76
N GLY A 195 -4.47 14.59 6.03
CA GLY A 195 -3.92 14.93 7.32
C GLY A 195 -3.91 13.79 8.34
N THR A 196 -4.13 12.54 7.91
CA THR A 196 -3.96 11.35 8.74
C THR A 196 -2.66 10.64 8.40
N ALA A 197 -2.23 9.71 9.25
CA ALA A 197 -1.03 8.90 9.02
C ALA A 197 -1.26 7.45 9.43
N ALA A 198 -0.41 6.54 8.92
CA ALA A 198 -0.38 5.14 9.33
C ALA A 198 0.99 4.74 9.86
N VAL A 199 1.00 3.85 10.84
CA VAL A 199 2.20 3.15 11.33
C VAL A 199 1.95 1.66 11.24
N ALA A 200 2.88 0.92 10.61
CA ALA A 200 2.74 -0.51 10.42
C ALA A 200 4.08 -1.24 10.65
N GLY A 201 4.05 -2.37 11.34
CA GLY A 201 5.18 -3.30 11.39
C GLY A 201 5.15 -4.23 10.19
N ILE A 202 6.22 -4.22 9.38
CA ILE A 202 6.34 -4.99 8.14
C ILE A 202 7.24 -6.20 8.37
N TYR A 203 6.86 -7.35 7.81
CA TYR A 203 7.56 -8.65 7.92
C TYR A 203 7.74 -9.16 9.36
N LEU A 204 6.83 -8.80 10.26
CA LEU A 204 6.84 -9.34 11.62
C LEU A 204 6.61 -10.86 11.62
N PRO A 205 7.19 -11.62 12.59
CA PRO A 205 6.81 -12.99 12.83
C PRO A 205 5.30 -13.12 13.03
N LYS A 206 4.66 -14.10 12.37
CA LYS A 206 3.19 -14.25 12.37
C LYS A 206 2.60 -14.41 13.78
N ASP A 207 3.29 -15.13 14.65
CA ASP A 207 2.92 -15.33 16.05
C ASP A 207 2.91 -14.00 16.82
N LYS A 208 3.94 -13.17 16.65
CA LYS A 208 4.02 -11.85 17.29
C LYS A 208 2.97 -10.88 16.74
N ALA A 209 2.78 -10.87 15.42
CA ALA A 209 1.76 -10.02 14.81
C ALA A 209 0.35 -10.44 15.26
N ALA A 210 0.06 -11.74 15.32
CA ALA A 210 -1.21 -12.25 15.81
C ALA A 210 -1.43 -11.91 17.28
N ALA A 211 -0.43 -12.11 18.14
CA ALA A 211 -0.52 -11.78 19.56
C ALA A 211 -0.73 -10.27 19.80
N ALA A 212 -0.02 -9.41 19.04
CA ALA A 212 -0.19 -7.96 19.12
C ALA A 212 -1.62 -7.53 18.70
N TYR A 213 -2.11 -8.08 17.57
CA TYR A 213 -3.46 -7.77 17.10
C TYR A 213 -4.53 -8.27 18.09
N ASP A 214 -4.37 -9.48 18.62
CA ASP A 214 -5.32 -10.04 19.59
C ASP A 214 -5.35 -9.24 20.90
N HIS A 215 -4.19 -8.76 21.36
CA HIS A 215 -4.10 -7.88 22.51
C HIS A 215 -4.87 -6.56 22.31
N VAL A 216 -4.63 -5.85 21.18
CA VAL A 216 -5.38 -4.65 20.83
C VAL A 216 -6.88 -4.92 20.74
N ASN A 217 -7.25 -6.03 20.08
CA ASN A 217 -8.65 -6.42 19.90
C ASN A 217 -9.36 -6.77 21.21
N SER A 218 -8.66 -7.41 22.16
CA SER A 218 -9.21 -7.75 23.47
C SER A 218 -9.50 -6.49 24.31
N ILE A 219 -8.58 -5.52 24.32
CA ILE A 219 -8.79 -4.24 25.01
C ILE A 219 -9.96 -3.48 24.37
N ALA A 220 -9.97 -3.36 23.03
CA ALA A 220 -11.04 -2.65 22.34
C ALA A 220 -12.43 -3.27 22.58
N LYS A 221 -12.52 -4.60 22.60
CA LYS A 221 -13.77 -5.31 22.96
C LYS A 221 -14.19 -5.06 24.39
N ALA A 222 -13.27 -5.07 25.34
CA ALA A 222 -13.56 -4.77 26.75
C ALA A 222 -14.04 -3.33 26.90
N THR A 223 -13.40 -2.36 26.26
CA THR A 223 -13.82 -0.95 26.26
C THR A 223 -15.25 -0.78 25.70
N LYS A 224 -15.54 -1.40 24.54
CA LYS A 224 -16.87 -1.33 23.95
C LYS A 224 -17.95 -2.01 24.83
N ALA A 225 -17.61 -3.14 25.45
CA ALA A 225 -18.51 -3.88 26.34
C ALA A 225 -18.80 -3.16 27.66
N ALA A 226 -17.90 -2.31 28.14
CA ALA A 226 -18.12 -1.48 29.35
C ALA A 226 -19.21 -0.43 29.14
N GLY A 227 -19.59 -0.11 27.91
CA GLY A 227 -20.62 0.86 27.57
C GLY A 227 -20.16 2.31 27.69
N GLY A 228 -20.98 3.24 27.16
CA GLY A 228 -20.69 4.68 27.22
C GLY A 228 -19.69 5.19 26.16
N ASP A 229 -19.21 4.32 25.26
CA ASP A 229 -18.37 4.68 24.13
C ASP A 229 -19.13 4.48 22.82
N ASP A 230 -19.46 5.59 22.15
CA ASP A 230 -20.23 5.59 20.90
C ASP A 230 -19.39 5.28 19.66
N ARG A 231 -18.03 5.24 19.78
CA ARG A 231 -17.14 4.94 18.66
C ARG A 231 -17.34 3.52 18.14
N GLU A 232 -17.12 3.33 16.84
CA GLU A 232 -17.10 2.00 16.25
C GLU A 232 -15.88 1.19 16.75
N ILE A 233 -16.02 -0.13 16.80
CA ILE A 233 -14.99 -1.02 17.34
C ILE A 233 -13.63 -0.86 16.64
N ASP A 234 -13.62 -0.53 15.34
CA ASP A 234 -12.40 -0.33 14.60
C ASP A 234 -11.72 1.01 14.94
N GLN A 235 -12.49 2.03 15.30
CA GLN A 235 -11.94 3.29 15.81
C GLN A 235 -11.28 3.06 17.18
N ILE A 236 -11.93 2.33 18.07
CA ILE A 236 -11.37 1.97 19.37
C ILE A 236 -10.09 1.13 19.22
N ARG A 237 -10.03 0.19 18.25
CA ARG A 237 -8.81 -0.58 17.96
C ARG A 237 -7.66 0.32 17.52
N ALA A 238 -7.95 1.30 16.66
CA ALA A 238 -6.93 2.24 16.16
C ALA A 238 -6.38 3.11 17.30
N ASP A 239 -7.25 3.62 18.16
CA ASP A 239 -6.86 4.43 19.33
C ASP A 239 -6.04 3.59 20.32
N VAL A 240 -6.51 2.39 20.68
CA VAL A 240 -5.76 1.46 21.56
C VAL A 240 -4.39 1.11 20.99
N PHE A 241 -4.30 0.87 19.70
CA PHE A 241 -3.02 0.61 19.03
C PHE A 241 -2.06 1.81 19.13
N ALA A 242 -2.57 3.02 18.86
CA ALA A 242 -1.78 4.24 18.96
C ALA A 242 -1.33 4.50 20.41
N ASP A 243 -2.21 4.33 21.39
CA ASP A 243 -1.94 4.52 22.82
C ASP A 243 -0.86 3.57 23.32
N LEU A 244 -0.97 2.27 23.01
CA LEU A 244 0.03 1.27 23.38
C LEU A 244 1.42 1.59 22.81
N LEU A 245 1.48 2.02 21.55
CA LEU A 245 2.76 2.42 20.91
C LEU A 245 3.31 3.73 21.48
N ALA A 246 2.44 4.67 21.86
CA ALA A 246 2.83 5.93 22.50
C ALA A 246 3.22 5.74 23.97
N GLY A 247 3.07 4.55 24.55
CA GLY A 247 3.35 4.26 25.95
C GLY A 247 2.28 4.79 26.92
N VAL A 248 1.03 4.86 26.43
CA VAL A 248 -0.17 5.15 27.22
C VAL A 248 -0.86 3.84 27.56
N ASP A 249 -1.30 3.65 28.79
CA ASP A 249 -2.09 2.47 29.15
C ASP A 249 -3.56 2.73 28.83
N PRO A 250 -4.13 2.09 27.81
CA PRO A 250 -5.51 2.32 27.41
C PRO A 250 -6.55 1.76 28.41
N THR A 251 -6.11 0.95 29.39
CA THR A 251 -6.99 0.38 30.44
C THR A 251 -7.12 1.27 31.66
N LEU A 252 -6.23 2.24 31.83
CA LEU A 252 -6.14 3.13 32.98
C LEU A 252 -6.40 4.58 32.53
N ALA A 253 -7.55 4.93 32.03
CA ALA A 253 -8.04 6.29 31.72
C ALA A 253 -6.96 7.39 31.74
N GLY A 254 -5.95 7.35 30.87
CA GLY A 254 -4.87 8.32 30.76
C GLY A 254 -3.67 8.11 31.69
N ALA A 255 -3.57 6.96 32.39
CA ALA A 255 -2.37 6.64 33.16
C ALA A 255 -1.21 6.21 32.26
N VAL A 256 -0.06 6.79 32.50
CA VAL A 256 1.17 6.57 31.71
C VAL A 256 1.90 5.36 32.24
N ILE A 257 2.33 4.47 31.34
CA ILE A 257 3.25 3.37 31.69
C ILE A 257 4.61 3.98 32.11
N PRO A 258 5.05 3.86 33.37
CA PRO A 258 6.19 4.60 33.89
C PRO A 258 7.54 4.27 33.24
N ALA A 259 7.67 3.13 32.57
CA ALA A 259 8.92 2.64 32.00
C ALA A 259 9.08 2.89 30.49
N ALA A 260 8.06 3.35 29.80
CA ALA A 260 8.16 3.67 28.37
C ALA A 260 8.59 5.14 28.19
N ARG A 261 9.60 5.39 27.37
CA ARG A 261 9.81 6.75 26.84
C ARG A 261 8.57 7.10 26.02
N LYS A 262 7.83 8.12 26.45
CA LYS A 262 6.73 8.69 25.66
C LYS A 262 7.27 9.07 24.28
N GLY A 263 6.54 8.77 23.24
CA GLY A 263 6.79 9.34 21.93
C GLY A 263 6.84 10.87 22.05
N VAL A 264 7.85 11.50 21.49
CA VAL A 264 7.97 12.96 21.45
C VAL A 264 7.45 13.40 20.09
N VAL A 265 6.47 14.30 20.09
CA VAL A 265 5.96 14.95 18.88
C VAL A 265 6.44 16.41 18.92
N ASN A 266 7.15 16.83 17.88
CA ASN A 266 7.50 18.24 17.68
C ASN A 266 6.46 18.87 16.75
N LEU A 267 5.63 19.76 17.29
CA LEU A 267 4.61 20.49 16.55
C LEU A 267 5.07 21.93 16.35
N HIS A 268 5.15 22.36 15.09
CA HIS A 268 5.36 23.75 14.70
C HIS A 268 4.01 24.37 14.35
N ILE A 269 3.65 25.45 14.99
CA ILE A 269 2.38 26.16 14.76
C ILE A 269 2.60 27.65 14.86
N GLY A 270 2.03 28.42 13.91
CA GLY A 270 2.05 29.87 13.96
C GLY A 270 1.33 30.40 15.21
N LEU A 271 1.82 31.48 15.79
CA LEU A 271 1.21 32.06 16.99
C LEU A 271 -0.22 32.56 16.72
N THR A 272 -0.46 33.10 15.55
CA THR A 272 -1.79 33.55 15.08
C THR A 272 -2.76 32.38 14.91
N THR A 273 -2.28 31.28 14.34
CA THR A 273 -3.03 30.01 14.20
C THR A 273 -3.34 29.42 15.59
N LEU A 274 -2.35 29.38 16.48
CA LEU A 274 -2.53 28.88 17.85
C LEU A 274 -3.56 29.71 18.62
N ALA A 275 -3.57 31.04 18.39
CA ALA A 275 -4.52 31.97 19.00
C ALA A 275 -5.92 31.94 18.33
N GLY A 276 -6.11 31.18 17.25
CA GLY A 276 -7.36 31.10 16.51
C GLY A 276 -7.66 32.34 15.64
N LEU A 277 -6.63 33.13 15.31
CA LEU A 277 -6.78 34.33 14.49
C LEU A 277 -6.66 34.05 12.99
N ASP A 278 -6.12 32.91 12.61
CA ASP A 278 -6.06 32.41 11.24
C ASP A 278 -6.17 30.87 11.19
N GLU A 279 -6.21 30.32 9.99
CA GLU A 279 -6.35 28.87 9.72
C GLU A 279 -5.13 28.32 8.95
N TYR A 280 -3.93 28.91 9.12
CA TYR A 280 -2.73 28.37 8.50
C TYR A 280 -2.38 26.98 9.10
N PRO A 281 -1.91 26.04 8.26
CA PRO A 281 -1.56 24.72 8.73
C PRO A 281 -0.39 24.78 9.74
N GLY A 282 -0.43 23.90 10.75
CA GLY A 282 0.74 23.55 11.54
C GLY A 282 1.58 22.49 10.83
N GLU A 283 2.74 22.17 11.38
CA GLU A 283 3.62 21.10 10.87
C GLU A 283 4.07 20.20 12.03
N ILE A 284 3.94 18.90 11.86
CA ILE A 284 4.53 17.91 12.77
C ILE A 284 5.84 17.43 12.13
N GLU A 285 6.95 17.63 12.83
CA GLU A 285 8.28 17.25 12.35
C GLU A 285 8.34 15.76 12.00
N GLY A 286 8.73 15.45 10.76
CA GLY A 286 8.76 14.07 10.23
C GLY A 286 7.39 13.51 9.78
N PHE A 287 6.30 14.29 9.95
CA PHE A 287 4.94 13.90 9.58
C PHE A 287 4.21 14.92 8.69
N GLY A 288 4.88 16.04 8.37
CA GLY A 288 4.37 17.04 7.45
C GLY A 288 3.25 17.93 7.99
N PRO A 289 2.55 18.66 7.09
CA PRO A 289 1.58 19.67 7.46
C PRO A 289 0.29 19.08 8.01
N VAL A 290 -0.26 19.71 9.05
CA VAL A 290 -1.56 19.37 9.65
C VAL A 290 -2.49 20.57 9.65
N ILE A 291 -3.79 20.34 9.53
CA ILE A 291 -4.79 21.41 9.54
C ILE A 291 -4.78 22.16 10.88
N ALA A 292 -5.07 23.44 10.84
CA ALA A 292 -5.00 24.34 12.01
C ALA A 292 -5.77 23.81 13.24
N GLY A 293 -6.97 23.24 13.03
CA GLY A 293 -7.77 22.64 14.10
C GLY A 293 -7.03 21.51 14.83
N ILE A 294 -6.46 20.55 14.09
CA ILE A 294 -5.68 19.45 14.68
C ILE A 294 -4.44 19.97 15.41
N ALA A 295 -3.75 20.96 14.82
CA ALA A 295 -2.58 21.57 15.45
C ALA A 295 -2.95 22.24 16.79
N ARG A 296 -4.06 22.96 16.86
CA ARG A 296 -4.59 23.58 18.11
C ARG A 296 -5.00 22.53 19.14
N ASP A 297 -5.70 21.48 18.72
CA ASP A 297 -6.13 20.40 19.63
C ASP A 297 -4.92 19.65 20.20
N THR A 298 -3.94 19.33 19.36
CA THR A 298 -2.67 18.71 19.79
C THR A 298 -1.92 19.61 20.78
N ALA A 299 -1.81 20.89 20.49
CA ALA A 299 -1.19 21.86 21.38
C ALA A 299 -1.93 21.96 22.72
N ALA A 300 -3.26 21.96 22.71
CA ALA A 300 -4.08 22.01 23.92
C ALA A 300 -3.94 20.76 24.79
N GLN A 301 -3.96 19.55 24.17
CA GLN A 301 -3.76 18.28 24.87
C GLN A 301 -2.37 18.18 25.52
N MET A 302 -1.37 18.77 24.91
CA MET A 302 0.01 18.72 25.37
C MET A 302 0.37 19.92 26.29
N ALA A 303 -0.51 20.88 26.50
CA ALA A 303 -0.21 22.18 27.12
C ALA A 303 0.48 22.09 28.47
N GLU A 304 0.13 21.12 29.32
CA GLU A 304 0.70 20.97 30.68
C GLU A 304 2.04 20.23 30.70
N THR A 305 2.30 19.35 29.70
CA THR A 305 3.44 18.44 29.69
C THR A 305 4.49 18.80 28.66
N ALA A 306 4.14 19.62 27.66
CA ALA A 306 5.03 20.01 26.58
C ALA A 306 6.15 20.95 27.04
N ARG A 307 7.26 20.89 26.31
CA ARG A 307 8.25 21.98 26.30
C ARG A 307 7.84 22.90 25.16
N TRP A 308 7.61 24.15 25.49
CA TRP A 308 7.29 25.18 24.53
C TRP A 308 8.56 25.92 24.11
N ARG A 309 8.79 25.99 22.80
CA ARG A 309 9.83 26.77 22.18
C ARG A 309 9.14 27.82 21.31
N PHE A 310 9.39 29.08 21.62
CA PHE A 310 8.88 30.21 20.84
C PHE A 310 10.03 30.75 20.01
N THR A 311 9.87 30.67 18.70
CA THR A 311 10.80 31.24 17.72
C THR A 311 10.15 32.47 17.11
N VAL A 312 10.77 33.62 17.25
CA VAL A 312 10.34 34.85 16.61
C VAL A 312 11.16 35.03 15.33
N THR A 313 10.46 35.12 14.21
CA THR A 313 11.07 35.34 12.89
C THR A 313 10.75 36.76 12.41
N ASP A 314 11.65 37.37 11.63
CA ASP A 314 11.40 38.61 10.91
C ASP A 314 10.52 38.35 9.63
N ASP A 315 10.25 39.44 8.88
CA ASP A 315 9.47 39.39 7.66
C ASP A 315 10.12 38.56 6.54
N ASN A 316 11.40 38.21 6.65
CA ASN A 316 12.16 37.37 5.72
C ASN A 316 12.21 35.90 6.18
N GLY A 317 11.63 35.58 7.36
CA GLY A 317 11.65 34.22 7.94
C GLY A 317 12.93 33.91 8.71
N GLU A 318 13.83 34.88 8.97
CA GLU A 318 15.01 34.65 9.76
C GLU A 318 14.69 34.73 11.26
N THR A 319 15.27 33.80 12.05
CA THR A 319 15.06 33.74 13.51
C THR A 319 15.72 34.90 14.22
N VAL A 320 14.92 35.78 14.83
CA VAL A 320 15.38 36.96 15.59
C VAL A 320 15.52 36.66 17.07
N ALA A 321 14.67 35.79 17.60
CA ALA A 321 14.74 35.41 19.03
C ALA A 321 14.15 34.00 19.24
N GLU A 322 14.67 33.29 20.23
CA GLU A 322 14.17 31.99 20.64
C GLU A 322 14.05 31.95 22.18
N VAL A 323 12.89 31.47 22.67
CA VAL A 323 12.61 31.33 24.09
C VAL A 323 12.07 29.96 24.39
N GLU A 324 12.67 29.21 25.31
CA GLU A 324 12.17 27.90 25.76
C GLU A 324 11.50 28.01 27.13
N GLN A 325 10.31 27.48 27.27
CA GLN A 325 9.54 27.44 28.52
C GLN A 325 9.01 26.02 28.80
N ARG A 326 9.14 25.56 30.04
CA ARG A 326 8.50 24.30 30.51
C ARG A 326 7.18 24.60 31.20
N GLY A 327 6.12 23.93 30.71
CA GLY A 327 4.82 23.80 31.36
C GLY A 327 4.11 25.08 31.81
N ARG A 328 2.88 25.24 31.40
CA ARG A 328 1.81 26.21 31.57
C ARG A 328 1.65 27.25 30.48
N SER A 329 0.52 27.04 29.85
CA SER A 329 -0.27 27.80 28.90
C SER A 329 0.09 29.23 28.49
N VAL A 330 -0.24 29.50 27.25
CA VAL A 330 -0.32 30.73 26.46
C VAL A 330 -0.90 31.96 27.19
N GLY A 331 -1.50 31.80 28.37
CA GLY A 331 -2.00 32.91 29.19
C GLY A 331 -0.92 33.84 29.78
N ALA A 332 0.35 33.41 29.81
CA ALA A 332 1.45 34.16 30.39
C ALA A 332 2.14 35.16 29.42
N ILE A 333 1.84 35.12 28.14
CA ILE A 333 2.50 35.98 27.13
C ILE A 333 2.06 37.44 27.21
N ARG A 334 0.91 37.74 27.84
CA ARG A 334 0.46 39.13 28.03
C ARG A 334 1.29 39.98 29.00
N GLY A 335 2.24 39.39 29.72
CA GLY A 335 2.95 40.05 30.80
C GLY A 335 4.43 40.44 30.56
N SER A 336 5.08 39.96 29.49
CA SER A 336 6.53 40.19 29.33
C SER A 336 6.92 41.32 28.37
N ALA A 337 6.00 41.83 27.56
CA ALA A 337 6.28 42.93 26.63
C ALA A 337 6.36 44.31 27.32
N ASP A 338 5.87 44.44 28.57
CA ASP A 338 5.73 45.73 29.24
C ASP A 338 6.88 46.08 30.20
N ARG A 339 7.90 45.21 30.37
CA ARG A 339 8.99 45.42 31.32
C ARG A 339 10.31 45.91 30.74
N ARG A 340 10.41 46.25 29.47
CA ARG A 340 11.65 46.80 28.88
C ARG A 340 11.52 48.22 28.33
N ARG A 341 10.59 49.00 28.85
CA ARG A 341 10.51 50.46 28.58
C ARG A 341 10.60 51.26 29.86
N SER A 342 11.55 50.99 30.74
CA SER A 342 11.88 51.90 31.81
C SER A 342 13.28 51.61 32.33
N ALA A 343 14.26 52.25 31.75
CA ALA A 343 15.49 52.70 32.40
C ALA A 343 16.19 53.77 31.55
N PRO A 344 16.76 54.75 32.16
CA PRO A 344 16.97 56.10 31.65
C PRO A 344 18.11 56.21 30.65
#